data_302d1556d1a6a707dbc30aa12066c06c
#
_entry.id   302d1556d1a6a707dbc30aa12066c06c
#
_cell.length_a   1.000
_cell.length_b   1.000
_cell.length_c   1.000
_cell.angle_alpha   90.00
_cell.angle_beta   90.00
_cell.angle_gamma   90.00
#
_symmetry.space_group_name_H-M   'P 1'
#
loop_
_entity.id
_entity.type
_entity.pdbx_description
1 polymer ?
#
loop_
_entity_poly.entity_id
_entity_poly.type
_entity_poly.pdbx_seq_one_letter_code
_entity_poly.pdbx_strand_id
1 'polypeptide(L)'
;MSTPSDIFLSDGDIEISYETLISSLNTGRCDHLICSLVYDILSDNTIDLTPYKMEVFPLKKPLKSKTELLKRISGSNAHFNLKTSGTTGKRKIIEYGIPNLLEDTKKTDSKHVWMLTYNPVHMGGIQILLQALINGNTIIYAYKKDRLTVFEEIKKHRVTHIAGTPTFFRLLTPPDQQFNTVIRTSTGGERLDTKTINIISAIFPKSIITNIYALTEAGSVLYSKNNHFELNSRCKITDDTLFVKTKDGTWCDTGDTVQLVSETKFKFTGRRKNIINIAGNDVNTGEIEDALKSHKAISNAIVYHRETTAHGNVLLADVVKSDFNLTETNIKQFLVDESFNAYQIPRIINFKKTLNVSDNQKTVK
;
A
#
# COMPACT_ATOMS: atom_id res chain seq x y z
N MET A 1 17.27 -25.41 -17.41
CA MET A 1 17.03 -24.20 -16.63
C MET A 1 16.02 -23.35 -17.40
N SER A 2 14.86 -23.09 -16.83
CA SER A 2 13.84 -22.22 -17.44
C SER A 2 14.42 -20.82 -17.64
N THR A 3 14.12 -20.19 -18.77
CA THR A 3 14.52 -18.79 -18.98
C THR A 3 13.77 -17.91 -17.98
N PRO A 4 14.34 -16.77 -17.49
CA PRO A 4 13.68 -15.88 -16.55
C PRO A 4 12.28 -15.41 -17.01
N SER A 5 11.98 -15.49 -18.30
CA SER A 5 10.68 -15.13 -18.90
C SER A 5 9.56 -16.14 -18.63
N ASP A 6 9.89 -17.34 -18.14
CA ASP A 6 8.91 -18.41 -17.90
C ASP A 6 8.52 -18.56 -16.44
N ILE A 7 9.20 -17.88 -15.52
CA ILE A 7 8.85 -17.88 -14.10
C ILE A 7 7.57 -17.05 -13.92
N PHE A 8 6.57 -17.67 -13.30
CA PHE A 8 5.34 -16.99 -12.87
C PHE A 8 5.51 -16.37 -11.49
N LEU A 9 6.03 -17.16 -10.53
CA LEU A 9 6.09 -16.80 -9.12
C LEU A 9 7.40 -17.28 -8.51
N SER A 10 8.02 -16.43 -7.68
CA SER A 10 9.07 -16.82 -6.74
C SER A 10 8.70 -16.39 -5.30
N ASP A 11 8.86 -17.31 -4.35
CA ASP A 11 8.72 -17.09 -2.91
C ASP A 11 9.85 -17.79 -2.17
N GLY A 12 10.99 -17.11 -2.01
CA GLY A 12 12.21 -17.69 -1.44
C GLY A 12 12.77 -18.81 -2.32
N ASP A 13 12.78 -20.04 -1.79
CA ASP A 13 13.27 -21.21 -2.50
C ASP A 13 12.24 -21.83 -3.48
N ILE A 14 11.00 -21.36 -3.42
CA ILE A 14 9.92 -21.86 -4.29
C ILE A 14 9.90 -21.02 -5.57
N GLU A 15 10.13 -21.68 -6.71
CA GLU A 15 9.93 -21.08 -8.03
C GLU A 15 8.90 -21.88 -8.83
N ILE A 16 7.86 -21.20 -9.30
CA ILE A 16 6.77 -21.76 -10.09
C ILE A 16 6.81 -21.14 -11.49
N SER A 17 7.04 -21.97 -12.50
CA SER A 17 6.91 -21.54 -13.90
C SER A 17 5.44 -21.43 -14.30
N TYR A 18 5.15 -20.74 -15.41
CA TYR A 18 3.80 -20.75 -15.99
C TYR A 18 3.33 -22.16 -16.40
N GLU A 19 4.24 -23.02 -16.84
CA GLU A 19 3.95 -24.42 -17.17
C GLU A 19 3.58 -25.20 -15.91
N THR A 20 4.37 -25.07 -14.84
CA THR A 20 4.08 -25.68 -13.53
C THR A 20 2.74 -25.20 -12.98
N LEU A 21 2.46 -23.88 -13.05
CA LEU A 21 1.17 -23.32 -12.64
C LEU A 21 0.01 -23.96 -13.38
N ILE A 22 0.09 -24.05 -14.73
CA ILE A 22 -0.95 -24.66 -15.57
C ILE A 22 -1.16 -26.14 -15.20
N SER A 23 -0.09 -26.90 -15.02
CA SER A 23 -0.16 -28.29 -14.59
C SER A 23 -0.83 -28.44 -13.23
N SER A 24 -0.43 -27.61 -12.27
CA SER A 24 -0.98 -27.61 -10.91
C SER A 24 -2.48 -27.28 -10.90
N LEU A 25 -2.90 -26.28 -11.68
CA LEU A 25 -4.31 -25.91 -11.81
C LEU A 25 -5.14 -27.00 -12.48
N ASN A 26 -4.60 -27.65 -13.52
CA ASN A 26 -5.28 -28.74 -14.21
C ASN A 26 -5.44 -30.00 -13.34
N THR A 27 -4.52 -30.23 -12.42
CA THR A 27 -4.53 -31.40 -11.50
C THR A 27 -5.13 -31.13 -10.15
N GLY A 28 -5.40 -29.86 -9.81
CA GLY A 28 -5.90 -29.45 -8.48
C GLY A 28 -4.85 -29.59 -7.36
N ARG A 29 -3.57 -29.52 -7.70
CA ARG A 29 -2.45 -29.69 -6.76
C ARG A 29 -1.65 -28.41 -6.64
N CYS A 30 -2.13 -27.49 -5.83
CA CYS A 30 -1.43 -26.23 -5.61
C CYS A 30 -1.54 -25.77 -4.13
N ASP A 31 -0.40 -25.69 -3.47
CA ASP A 31 -0.32 -25.36 -2.05
C ASP A 31 0.06 -23.88 -1.79
N HIS A 32 0.14 -23.05 -2.84
CA HIS A 32 0.51 -21.66 -2.70
C HIS A 32 -0.69 -20.74 -2.85
N LEU A 33 -0.82 -19.75 -1.94
CA LEU A 33 -1.92 -18.78 -1.90
C LEU A 33 -2.19 -18.10 -3.26
N ILE A 34 -1.14 -17.67 -3.97
CA ILE A 34 -1.28 -17.00 -5.26
C ILE A 34 -1.88 -17.97 -6.32
N CYS A 35 -1.47 -19.23 -6.30
CA CYS A 35 -2.02 -20.23 -7.23
C CYS A 35 -3.50 -20.52 -6.93
N SER A 36 -3.88 -20.57 -5.65
CA SER A 36 -5.28 -20.72 -5.23
C SER A 36 -6.13 -19.53 -5.70
N LEU A 37 -5.65 -18.30 -5.57
CA LEU A 37 -6.33 -17.12 -6.10
C LEU A 37 -6.50 -17.17 -7.63
N VAL A 38 -5.49 -17.65 -8.34
CA VAL A 38 -5.58 -17.85 -9.81
C VAL A 38 -6.63 -18.92 -10.15
N TYR A 39 -6.70 -19.99 -9.38
CA TYR A 39 -7.73 -21.03 -9.55
C TYR A 39 -9.13 -20.44 -9.39
N ASP A 40 -9.37 -19.68 -8.33
CA ASP A 40 -10.69 -19.07 -8.06
C ASP A 40 -11.11 -18.12 -9.18
N ILE A 41 -10.16 -17.29 -9.69
CA ILE A 41 -10.39 -16.42 -10.84
C ILE A 41 -10.81 -17.24 -12.07
N LEU A 42 -10.12 -18.34 -12.36
CA LEU A 42 -10.41 -19.20 -13.51
C LEU A 42 -11.70 -20.01 -13.39
N SER A 43 -12.17 -20.19 -12.19
CA SER A 43 -13.40 -20.93 -11.87
C SER A 43 -14.63 -20.02 -11.80
N ASP A 44 -14.46 -18.71 -12.06
CA ASP A 44 -15.50 -17.68 -11.96
C ASP A 44 -16.18 -17.64 -10.56
N ASN A 45 -15.39 -17.91 -9.53
CA ASN A 45 -15.89 -17.92 -8.15
C ASN A 45 -16.16 -16.51 -7.60
N THR A 46 -17.08 -16.44 -6.62
CA THR A 46 -17.11 -15.32 -5.70
C THR A 46 -16.11 -15.56 -4.58
N ILE A 47 -15.13 -14.68 -4.44
CA ILE A 47 -13.97 -14.87 -3.58
C ILE A 47 -14.08 -14.01 -2.34
N ASP A 48 -14.32 -14.64 -1.18
CA ASP A 48 -14.27 -13.96 0.12
C ASP A 48 -12.83 -13.86 0.58
N LEU A 49 -12.29 -12.64 0.58
CA LEU A 49 -10.89 -12.43 0.93
C LEU A 49 -10.61 -12.43 2.44
N THR A 50 -11.64 -12.40 3.28
CA THR A 50 -11.44 -12.35 4.74
C THR A 50 -12.53 -13.11 5.49
N PRO A 51 -12.27 -14.31 6.01
CA PRO A 51 -11.05 -15.09 5.84
C PRO A 51 -11.00 -15.79 4.48
N TYR A 52 -9.84 -15.74 3.83
CA TYR A 52 -9.65 -16.49 2.58
C TYR A 52 -9.28 -17.95 2.89
N LYS A 53 -9.94 -18.87 2.19
CA LYS A 53 -9.66 -20.30 2.27
C LYS A 53 -9.02 -20.78 0.97
N MET A 54 -7.91 -21.46 1.09
CA MET A 54 -7.24 -22.08 -0.05
C MET A 54 -7.86 -23.45 -0.36
N GLU A 55 -8.58 -23.52 -1.46
CA GLU A 55 -9.13 -24.78 -1.97
C GLU A 55 -8.90 -24.81 -3.48
N VAL A 56 -8.19 -25.82 -3.97
CA VAL A 56 -7.89 -25.97 -5.40
C VAL A 56 -8.32 -27.36 -5.85
N PHE A 57 -9.14 -27.39 -6.87
CA PHE A 57 -9.60 -28.61 -7.52
C PHE A 57 -9.14 -28.64 -8.98
N PRO A 58 -9.14 -29.79 -9.66
CA PRO A 58 -8.87 -29.84 -11.10
C PRO A 58 -9.83 -28.92 -11.87
N LEU A 59 -9.29 -28.09 -12.76
CA LEU A 59 -10.11 -27.23 -13.60
C LEU A 59 -11.07 -28.05 -14.48
N LYS A 60 -12.36 -27.70 -14.49
CA LYS A 60 -13.38 -28.33 -15.35
C LYS A 60 -13.00 -28.29 -16.84
N LYS A 61 -12.29 -27.25 -17.26
CA LYS A 61 -11.74 -27.09 -18.61
C LYS A 61 -10.23 -26.91 -18.47
N PRO A 62 -9.42 -27.93 -18.70
CA PRO A 62 -7.96 -27.84 -18.59
C PRO A 62 -7.36 -26.75 -19.48
N LEU A 63 -6.31 -26.12 -18.99
CA LEU A 63 -5.52 -25.13 -19.72
C LEU A 63 -4.48 -25.85 -20.60
N LYS A 64 -4.28 -25.33 -21.80
CA LYS A 64 -3.30 -25.90 -22.78
C LYS A 64 -2.06 -25.02 -22.90
N SER A 65 -2.11 -23.76 -22.54
CA SER A 65 -1.01 -22.82 -22.74
C SER A 65 -1.11 -21.59 -21.84
N LYS A 66 0.02 -20.89 -21.70
CA LYS A 66 0.09 -19.56 -21.06
C LYS A 66 -0.88 -18.56 -21.71
N THR A 67 -0.94 -18.52 -23.02
CA THR A 67 -1.85 -17.61 -23.75
C THR A 67 -3.32 -17.86 -23.40
N GLU A 68 -3.72 -19.12 -23.29
CA GLU A 68 -5.08 -19.48 -22.86
C GLU A 68 -5.34 -19.08 -21.41
N LEU A 69 -4.36 -19.31 -20.51
CA LEU A 69 -4.43 -18.86 -19.11
C LEU A 69 -4.72 -17.36 -19.03
N LEU A 70 -3.88 -16.53 -19.69
CA LEU A 70 -4.02 -15.07 -19.65
C LEU A 70 -5.34 -14.60 -20.26
N LYS A 71 -5.79 -15.23 -21.35
CA LYS A 71 -7.09 -14.94 -21.97
C LYS A 71 -8.24 -15.25 -21.03
N ARG A 72 -8.22 -16.40 -20.36
CA ARG A 72 -9.28 -16.79 -19.42
C ARG A 72 -9.33 -15.89 -18.21
N ILE A 73 -8.17 -15.49 -17.63
CA ILE A 73 -8.12 -14.53 -16.54
C ILE A 73 -8.76 -13.19 -16.95
N SER A 74 -8.39 -12.67 -18.12
CA SER A 74 -8.92 -11.38 -18.60
C SER A 74 -10.43 -11.41 -18.89
N GLY A 75 -10.99 -12.58 -19.18
CA GLY A 75 -12.43 -12.78 -19.46
C GLY A 75 -13.19 -13.41 -18.30
N SER A 76 -12.59 -13.53 -17.12
CA SER A 76 -13.25 -14.15 -15.97
C SER A 76 -14.37 -13.28 -15.41
N ASN A 77 -15.44 -13.92 -14.97
CA ASN A 77 -16.54 -13.32 -14.23
C ASN A 77 -16.37 -13.44 -12.69
N ALA A 78 -15.19 -13.78 -12.21
CA ALA A 78 -14.93 -13.87 -10.78
C ALA A 78 -15.13 -12.51 -10.10
N HIS A 79 -15.60 -12.55 -8.85
CA HIS A 79 -15.82 -11.39 -8.03
C HIS A 79 -15.07 -11.52 -6.71
N PHE A 80 -14.53 -10.42 -6.22
CA PHE A 80 -13.85 -10.32 -4.94
C PHE A 80 -14.68 -9.55 -3.93
N ASN A 81 -15.00 -10.17 -2.80
CA ASN A 81 -15.63 -9.53 -1.66
C ASN A 81 -14.58 -8.92 -0.75
N LEU A 82 -14.50 -7.60 -0.72
CA LEU A 82 -13.59 -6.81 0.08
C LEU A 82 -14.30 -6.22 1.30
N LYS A 83 -13.80 -6.50 2.50
CA LYS A 83 -14.29 -5.85 3.72
C LYS A 83 -13.58 -4.52 3.94
N THR A 84 -14.34 -3.42 4.02
CA THR A 84 -13.79 -2.11 4.37
C THR A 84 -13.68 -1.95 5.88
N SER A 85 -12.71 -1.17 6.33
CA SER A 85 -12.57 -0.82 7.75
C SER A 85 -13.62 0.15 8.26
N GLY A 86 -14.51 0.64 7.38
CA GLY A 86 -15.63 1.55 7.64
C GLY A 86 -15.28 2.73 8.56
N THR A 87 -15.29 3.95 8.06
CA THR A 87 -15.13 5.17 8.89
C THR A 87 -16.27 5.33 9.91
N THR A 88 -17.41 4.66 9.70
CA THR A 88 -18.62 4.68 10.54
C THR A 88 -18.74 3.52 11.52
N GLY A 89 -17.67 2.71 11.69
CA GLY A 89 -17.64 1.56 12.61
C GLY A 89 -18.30 0.27 12.09
N LYS A 90 -19.15 0.33 11.08
CA LYS A 90 -19.72 -0.87 10.44
C LYS A 90 -18.89 -1.25 9.22
N ARG A 91 -18.35 -2.47 9.23
CA ARG A 91 -17.64 -3.02 8.06
C ARG A 91 -18.63 -3.23 6.93
N LYS A 92 -18.36 -2.65 5.77
CA LYS A 92 -19.11 -2.89 4.52
C LYS A 92 -18.35 -3.92 3.69
N ILE A 93 -19.11 -4.77 2.99
CA ILE A 93 -18.55 -5.65 1.96
C ILE A 93 -18.77 -4.93 0.64
N ILE A 94 -17.71 -4.80 -0.13
CA ILE A 94 -17.77 -4.25 -1.49
C ILE A 94 -17.32 -5.33 -2.45
N GLU A 95 -18.15 -5.60 -3.44
CA GLU A 95 -17.88 -6.58 -4.48
C GLU A 95 -17.19 -5.92 -5.68
N TYR A 96 -16.13 -6.56 -6.17
CA TYR A 96 -15.37 -6.14 -7.34
C TYR A 96 -15.22 -7.27 -8.33
N GLY A 97 -15.76 -7.10 -9.54
CA GLY A 97 -15.48 -7.98 -10.66
C GLY A 97 -14.09 -7.74 -11.26
N ILE A 98 -13.56 -8.74 -11.96
CA ILE A 98 -12.26 -8.66 -12.66
C ILE A 98 -12.18 -7.43 -13.59
N PRO A 99 -13.21 -7.11 -14.43
CA PRO A 99 -13.15 -5.92 -15.29
C PRO A 99 -12.93 -4.62 -14.51
N ASN A 100 -13.57 -4.48 -13.36
CA ASN A 100 -13.41 -3.29 -12.52
C ASN A 100 -12.00 -3.15 -11.92
N LEU A 101 -11.36 -4.28 -11.58
CA LEU A 101 -10.00 -4.29 -11.03
C LEU A 101 -8.94 -4.06 -12.10
N LEU A 102 -9.27 -4.37 -13.37
CA LEU A 102 -8.39 -4.20 -14.52
C LEU A 102 -8.56 -2.86 -15.25
N GLU A 103 -9.53 -2.02 -14.86
CA GLU A 103 -9.86 -0.76 -15.55
C GLU A 103 -8.63 0.13 -15.79
N ASP A 104 -7.77 0.27 -14.78
CA ASP A 104 -6.56 1.09 -14.85
C ASP A 104 -5.31 0.29 -15.31
N THR A 105 -5.48 -1.00 -15.63
CA THR A 105 -4.38 -1.87 -15.99
C THR A 105 -4.00 -1.72 -17.46
N LYS A 106 -2.76 -1.32 -17.71
CA LYS A 106 -2.24 -1.21 -19.08
C LYS A 106 -1.68 -2.53 -19.55
N LYS A 107 -2.11 -3.00 -20.71
CA LYS A 107 -1.45 -4.10 -21.42
C LYS A 107 -0.13 -3.61 -21.99
N THR A 108 0.91 -4.41 -21.86
CA THR A 108 2.24 -4.13 -22.37
C THR A 108 2.92 -5.44 -22.81
N ASP A 109 3.69 -5.38 -23.88
CA ASP A 109 4.52 -6.49 -24.32
C ASP A 109 5.86 -6.57 -23.56
N SER A 110 6.13 -5.56 -22.74
CA SER A 110 7.36 -5.52 -21.94
C SER A 110 7.33 -6.56 -20.83
N LYS A 111 8.42 -7.30 -20.68
CA LYS A 111 8.60 -8.23 -19.57
C LYS A 111 9.00 -7.48 -18.31
N HIS A 112 8.15 -7.54 -17.31
CA HIS A 112 8.39 -6.94 -16.01
C HIS A 112 8.48 -8.00 -14.92
N VAL A 113 9.30 -7.71 -13.92
CA VAL A 113 9.37 -8.49 -12.68
C VAL A 113 8.79 -7.63 -11.57
N TRP A 114 7.63 -8.03 -11.05
CA TRP A 114 6.87 -7.33 -10.03
C TRP A 114 7.16 -7.89 -8.66
N MET A 115 7.55 -7.05 -7.72
CA MET A 115 7.61 -7.44 -6.32
C MET A 115 6.27 -7.13 -5.65
N LEU A 116 5.60 -8.18 -5.16
CA LEU A 116 4.34 -8.11 -4.45
C LEU A 116 4.60 -8.01 -2.95
N THR A 117 4.49 -6.79 -2.41
CA THR A 117 4.73 -6.52 -0.98
C THR A 117 3.45 -6.34 -0.19
N TYR A 118 2.33 -6.07 -0.86
CA TYR A 118 1.01 -6.04 -0.23
C TYR A 118 0.51 -7.44 0.12
N ASN A 119 -0.38 -7.52 1.10
CA ASN A 119 -1.12 -8.75 1.32
C ASN A 119 -1.94 -9.10 0.06
N PRO A 120 -1.74 -10.29 -0.54
CA PRO A 120 -2.40 -10.67 -1.79
C PRO A 120 -3.92 -10.79 -1.70
N VAL A 121 -4.48 -10.92 -0.48
CA VAL A 121 -5.94 -10.96 -0.25
C VAL A 121 -6.54 -9.59 0.08
N HIS A 122 -5.84 -8.51 -0.21
CA HIS A 122 -6.33 -7.14 -0.12
C HIS A 122 -6.29 -6.44 -1.47
N MET A 123 -7.06 -5.36 -1.63
CA MET A 123 -7.20 -4.63 -2.89
C MET A 123 -5.86 -4.38 -3.60
N GLY A 124 -4.87 -3.79 -2.90
CA GLY A 124 -3.57 -3.50 -3.51
C GLY A 124 -2.82 -4.74 -3.98
N GLY A 125 -2.89 -5.84 -3.21
CA GLY A 125 -2.28 -7.12 -3.59
C GLY A 125 -2.93 -7.75 -4.81
N ILE A 126 -4.27 -7.80 -4.81
CA ILE A 126 -5.06 -8.31 -5.97
C ILE A 126 -4.78 -7.49 -7.23
N GLN A 127 -4.72 -6.16 -7.12
CA GLN A 127 -4.42 -5.30 -8.29
C GLN A 127 -3.03 -5.58 -8.87
N ILE A 128 -2.01 -5.75 -8.02
CA ILE A 128 -0.65 -6.10 -8.50
C ILE A 128 -0.61 -7.51 -9.09
N LEU A 129 -1.28 -8.47 -8.46
CA LEU A 129 -1.40 -9.83 -8.98
C LEU A 129 -2.03 -9.83 -10.37
N LEU A 130 -3.17 -9.18 -10.54
CA LEU A 130 -3.88 -9.09 -11.82
C LEU A 130 -3.06 -8.33 -12.87
N GLN A 131 -2.43 -7.20 -12.49
CA GLN A 131 -1.53 -6.44 -13.37
C GLN A 131 -0.39 -7.31 -13.91
N ALA A 132 0.22 -8.12 -13.04
CA ALA A 132 1.29 -9.01 -13.46
C ALA A 132 0.76 -10.17 -14.35
N LEU A 133 -0.34 -10.79 -13.94
CA LEU A 133 -0.93 -11.93 -14.64
C LEU A 133 -1.35 -11.57 -16.08
N ILE A 134 -2.15 -10.52 -16.29
CA ILE A 134 -2.66 -10.21 -17.65
C ILE A 134 -1.57 -9.83 -18.65
N ASN A 135 -0.39 -9.43 -18.15
CA ASN A 135 0.80 -9.12 -18.94
C ASN A 135 1.78 -10.30 -19.00
N GLY A 136 1.46 -11.43 -18.39
CA GLY A 136 2.33 -12.61 -18.36
C GLY A 136 3.68 -12.36 -17.70
N ASN A 137 3.73 -11.48 -16.72
CA ASN A 137 4.92 -11.06 -15.98
C ASN A 137 5.25 -12.02 -14.83
N THR A 138 6.43 -11.84 -14.24
CA THR A 138 6.89 -12.58 -13.06
C THR A 138 6.49 -11.85 -11.78
N ILE A 139 6.08 -12.61 -10.76
CA ILE A 139 5.78 -12.11 -9.41
C ILE A 139 6.83 -12.61 -8.44
N ILE A 140 7.44 -11.71 -7.69
CA ILE A 140 8.30 -12.01 -6.55
C ILE A 140 7.49 -11.73 -5.28
N TYR A 141 7.20 -12.77 -4.52
CA TYR A 141 6.40 -12.67 -3.30
C TYR A 141 7.24 -12.16 -2.14
N ALA A 142 6.96 -10.95 -1.68
CA ALA A 142 7.72 -10.28 -0.63
C ALA A 142 6.85 -9.74 0.52
N TYR A 143 5.61 -10.21 0.63
CA TYR A 143 4.72 -9.84 1.72
C TYR A 143 5.25 -10.34 3.07
N LYS A 144 5.41 -9.42 4.03
CA LYS A 144 5.99 -9.68 5.37
C LYS A 144 7.43 -10.23 5.38
N LYS A 145 8.16 -10.15 4.27
CA LYS A 145 9.59 -10.48 4.25
C LYS A 145 10.40 -9.35 4.90
N ASP A 146 11.49 -9.72 5.54
CA ASP A 146 12.44 -8.78 6.10
C ASP A 146 13.29 -8.09 5.01
N ARG A 147 13.98 -7.02 5.41
CA ARG A 147 14.77 -6.18 4.52
C ARG A 147 15.83 -6.97 3.74
N LEU A 148 16.54 -7.87 4.40
CA LEU A 148 17.65 -8.61 3.76
C LEU A 148 17.10 -9.52 2.68
N THR A 149 16.06 -10.29 2.98
CA THR A 149 15.35 -11.15 2.03
C THR A 149 14.83 -10.32 0.84
N VAL A 150 14.22 -9.15 1.09
CA VAL A 150 13.74 -8.27 0.01
C VAL A 150 14.89 -7.84 -0.91
N PHE A 151 16.05 -7.46 -0.36
CA PHE A 151 17.20 -7.02 -1.16
C PHE A 151 17.82 -8.18 -1.96
N GLU A 152 17.91 -9.36 -1.38
CA GLU A 152 18.37 -10.58 -2.08
C GLU A 152 17.44 -10.93 -3.26
N GLU A 153 16.13 -10.90 -3.04
CA GLU A 153 15.14 -11.17 -4.10
C GLU A 153 15.19 -10.12 -5.21
N ILE A 154 15.37 -8.83 -4.87
CA ILE A 154 15.54 -7.77 -5.89
C ILE A 154 16.77 -8.07 -6.76
N LYS A 155 17.89 -8.43 -6.14
CA LYS A 155 19.13 -8.73 -6.85
C LYS A 155 19.05 -10.00 -7.68
N LYS A 156 18.56 -11.10 -7.07
CA LYS A 156 18.43 -12.41 -7.70
C LYS A 156 17.57 -12.36 -8.95
N HIS A 157 16.39 -11.74 -8.85
CA HIS A 157 15.39 -11.72 -9.93
C HIS A 157 15.40 -10.45 -10.77
N ARG A 158 16.32 -9.52 -10.52
CA ARG A 158 16.42 -8.24 -11.24
C ARG A 158 15.07 -7.50 -11.29
N VAL A 159 14.43 -7.39 -10.14
CA VAL A 159 13.10 -6.76 -9.98
C VAL A 159 13.07 -5.40 -10.68
N THR A 160 12.00 -5.14 -11.43
CA THR A 160 11.80 -3.89 -12.18
C THR A 160 10.73 -2.99 -11.59
N HIS A 161 9.73 -3.56 -10.93
CA HIS A 161 8.57 -2.85 -10.38
C HIS A 161 8.33 -3.28 -8.93
N ILE A 162 8.15 -2.31 -8.04
CA ILE A 162 7.82 -2.56 -6.63
C ILE A 162 6.60 -1.71 -6.28
N ALA A 163 5.58 -2.34 -5.69
CA ALA A 163 4.44 -1.64 -5.15
C ALA A 163 4.29 -1.96 -3.67
N GLY A 164 4.25 -0.94 -2.82
CA GLY A 164 4.19 -1.12 -1.37
C GLY A 164 3.67 0.12 -0.64
N THR A 165 3.37 -0.03 0.65
CA THR A 165 3.03 1.11 1.49
C THR A 165 4.26 1.98 1.78
N PRO A 166 4.12 3.28 2.10
CA PRO A 166 5.22 4.07 2.64
C PRO A 166 5.91 3.39 3.82
N THR A 167 5.16 2.70 4.70
CA THR A 167 5.72 1.91 5.81
C THR A 167 6.66 0.81 5.31
N PHE A 168 6.29 0.06 4.26
CA PHE A 168 7.16 -0.95 3.67
C PHE A 168 8.51 -0.33 3.25
N PHE A 169 8.49 0.79 2.53
CA PHE A 169 9.73 1.44 2.09
C PHE A 169 10.57 1.97 3.26
N ARG A 170 9.95 2.48 4.32
CA ARG A 170 10.68 2.87 5.54
C ARG A 170 11.37 1.69 6.23
N LEU A 171 10.79 0.49 6.19
CA LEU A 171 11.39 -0.72 6.74
C LEU A 171 12.62 -1.21 5.96
N LEU A 172 12.88 -0.68 4.75
CA LEU A 172 14.09 -0.97 3.98
C LEU A 172 15.32 -0.16 4.43
N THR A 173 15.19 0.69 5.44
CA THR A 173 16.35 1.43 6.00
C THR A 173 17.31 0.56 6.80
N PRO A 174 18.62 0.89 6.85
CA PRO A 174 19.29 2.02 6.19
C PRO A 174 19.40 1.84 4.67
N PRO A 175 19.45 2.94 3.86
CA PRO A 175 19.58 2.88 2.40
C PRO A 175 21.05 2.68 1.98
N ASP A 176 21.63 1.56 2.37
CA ASP A 176 23.03 1.19 2.20
C ASP A 176 23.31 0.39 0.90
N GLN A 177 22.27 0.07 0.13
CA GLN A 177 22.37 -0.60 -1.16
C GLN A 177 21.52 0.12 -2.21
N GLN A 178 21.93 0.01 -3.48
CA GLN A 178 21.23 0.60 -4.61
C GLN A 178 20.88 -0.45 -5.67
N PHE A 179 19.67 -0.37 -6.20
CA PHE A 179 19.15 -1.29 -7.20
C PHE A 179 18.70 -0.54 -8.46
N ASN A 180 19.57 -0.46 -9.45
CA ASN A 180 19.32 0.23 -10.71
C ASN A 180 18.36 -0.52 -11.66
N THR A 181 18.00 -1.77 -11.35
CA THR A 181 17.02 -2.55 -12.12
C THR A 181 15.59 -2.11 -11.85
N VAL A 182 15.32 -1.53 -10.67
CA VAL A 182 13.99 -1.04 -10.32
C VAL A 182 13.76 0.29 -11.02
N ILE A 183 12.83 0.26 -11.98
CA ILE A 183 12.49 1.42 -12.83
C ILE A 183 11.18 2.11 -12.40
N ARG A 184 10.37 1.46 -11.56
CA ARG A 184 9.14 2.03 -11.02
C ARG A 184 8.87 1.57 -9.60
N THR A 185 8.56 2.52 -8.74
CA THR A 185 8.02 2.28 -7.40
C THR A 185 6.66 2.95 -7.28
N SER A 186 5.68 2.21 -6.76
CA SER A 186 4.34 2.72 -6.49
C SER A 186 4.05 2.63 -5.02
N THR A 187 3.53 3.71 -4.44
CA THR A 187 3.12 3.75 -3.04
C THR A 187 1.62 4.00 -2.94
N GLY A 188 1.00 3.50 -1.89
CA GLY A 188 -0.42 3.77 -1.65
C GLY A 188 -0.88 3.29 -0.27
N GLY A 189 -2.07 3.72 0.12
CA GLY A 189 -2.71 3.30 1.36
C GLY A 189 -2.28 4.08 2.61
N GLU A 190 -1.21 4.84 2.56
CA GLU A 190 -0.75 5.77 3.59
C GLU A 190 -0.26 7.06 2.94
N ARG A 191 -0.12 8.13 3.74
CA ARG A 191 0.51 9.36 3.28
C ARG A 191 1.99 9.13 2.99
N LEU A 192 2.43 9.58 1.82
CA LEU A 192 3.83 9.55 1.41
C LEU A 192 4.51 10.85 1.85
N ASP A 193 5.45 10.76 2.78
CA ASP A 193 6.25 11.88 3.28
C ASP A 193 7.58 12.03 2.50
N THR A 194 8.19 13.21 2.60
CA THR A 194 9.45 13.54 1.91
C THR A 194 10.60 12.62 2.31
N LYS A 195 10.68 12.23 3.60
CA LYS A 195 11.72 11.32 4.07
C LYS A 195 11.61 9.95 3.39
N THR A 196 10.39 9.43 3.26
CA THR A 196 10.16 8.16 2.57
C THR A 196 10.51 8.26 1.08
N ILE A 197 10.20 9.39 0.42
CA ILE A 197 10.64 9.66 -0.97
C ILE A 197 12.17 9.61 -1.06
N ASN A 198 12.89 10.25 -0.14
CA ASN A 198 14.35 10.24 -0.11
C ASN A 198 14.92 8.83 0.09
N ILE A 199 14.31 8.01 0.96
CA ILE A 199 14.68 6.60 1.16
C ILE A 199 14.51 5.82 -0.14
N ILE A 200 13.35 5.94 -0.80
CA ILE A 200 13.07 5.27 -2.08
C ILE A 200 14.10 5.70 -3.14
N SER A 201 14.35 7.01 -3.26
CA SER A 201 15.30 7.55 -4.24
C SER A 201 16.74 7.09 -3.97
N ALA A 202 17.12 6.93 -2.71
CA ALA A 202 18.45 6.46 -2.34
C ALA A 202 18.66 4.97 -2.67
N ILE A 203 17.64 4.13 -2.42
CA ILE A 203 17.70 2.68 -2.69
C ILE A 203 17.44 2.37 -4.18
N PHE A 204 16.54 3.11 -4.83
CA PHE A 204 16.11 2.90 -6.22
C PHE A 204 16.31 4.15 -7.09
N PRO A 205 17.56 4.54 -7.37
CA PRO A 205 17.87 5.85 -7.95
C PRO A 205 17.35 6.05 -9.39
N LYS A 206 17.01 4.97 -10.11
CA LYS A 206 16.42 5.05 -11.46
C LYS A 206 14.90 4.92 -11.48
N SER A 207 14.28 4.80 -10.31
CA SER A 207 12.85 4.56 -10.21
C SER A 207 12.03 5.84 -10.36
N ILE A 208 10.96 5.75 -11.16
CA ILE A 208 9.89 6.73 -11.13
C ILE A 208 8.97 6.41 -9.96
N ILE A 209 8.87 7.34 -9.01
CA ILE A 209 8.03 7.19 -7.81
C ILE A 209 6.62 7.70 -8.14
N THR A 210 5.61 6.85 -7.92
CA THR A 210 4.19 7.20 -8.07
C THR A 210 3.46 6.97 -6.76
N ASN A 211 2.81 7.98 -6.22
CA ASN A 211 1.90 7.81 -5.09
C ASN A 211 0.47 7.67 -5.60
N ILE A 212 -0.23 6.62 -5.16
CA ILE A 212 -1.57 6.26 -5.60
C ILE A 212 -2.55 6.54 -4.46
N TYR A 213 -3.51 7.39 -4.71
CA TYR A 213 -4.65 7.56 -3.83
C TYR A 213 -5.79 6.65 -4.30
N ALA A 214 -6.18 5.74 -3.43
CA ALA A 214 -7.21 4.75 -3.70
C ALA A 214 -8.15 4.60 -2.50
N LEU A 215 -9.41 4.37 -2.78
CA LEU A 215 -10.45 4.04 -1.80
C LEU A 215 -11.05 2.69 -2.14
N THR A 216 -11.44 1.91 -1.13
CA THR A 216 -12.12 0.64 -1.39
C THR A 216 -13.41 0.86 -2.19
N GLU A 217 -14.11 1.96 -1.98
CA GLU A 217 -15.37 2.32 -2.63
C GLU A 217 -15.22 2.81 -4.09
N ALA A 218 -14.02 3.26 -4.46
CA ALA A 218 -13.78 3.92 -5.75
C ALA A 218 -12.64 3.30 -6.57
N GLY A 219 -11.84 2.40 -5.98
CA GLY A 219 -10.61 1.89 -6.60
C GLY A 219 -9.49 2.95 -6.59
N SER A 220 -8.56 2.84 -7.52
CA SER A 220 -7.52 3.86 -7.72
C SER A 220 -8.13 5.10 -8.37
N VAL A 221 -7.95 6.26 -7.75
CA VAL A 221 -8.63 7.50 -8.16
C VAL A 221 -7.64 8.53 -8.69
N LEU A 222 -6.51 8.67 -8.00
CA LEU A 222 -5.53 9.70 -8.29
C LEU A 222 -4.11 9.13 -8.27
N TYR A 223 -3.29 9.64 -9.16
CA TYR A 223 -1.88 9.32 -9.27
C TYR A 223 -1.05 10.60 -9.14
N SER A 224 -0.09 10.62 -8.22
CA SER A 224 0.73 11.81 -8.03
C SER A 224 1.71 12.03 -9.18
N LYS A 225 1.94 13.30 -9.48
CA LYS A 225 3.07 13.76 -10.28
C LYS A 225 3.87 14.77 -9.45
N ASN A 226 5.15 14.51 -9.24
CA ASN A 226 6.02 15.39 -8.43
C ASN A 226 5.41 15.71 -7.05
N ASN A 227 4.90 14.68 -6.37
CA ASN A 227 4.28 14.74 -5.05
C ASN A 227 2.99 15.61 -4.95
N HIS A 228 2.40 15.99 -6.08
CA HIS A 228 1.09 16.65 -6.14
C HIS A 228 0.10 15.77 -6.87
N PHE A 229 -1.18 15.93 -6.52
CA PHE A 229 -2.29 15.28 -7.22
C PHE A 229 -3.02 16.30 -8.08
N GLU A 230 -3.55 15.85 -9.21
CA GLU A 230 -4.38 16.66 -10.09
C GLU A 230 -5.84 16.24 -9.98
N LEU A 231 -6.73 17.22 -9.88
CA LEU A 231 -8.17 16.98 -9.95
C LEU A 231 -8.53 16.37 -11.32
N ASN A 232 -9.43 15.44 -11.29
CA ASN A 232 -10.03 14.82 -12.47
C ASN A 232 -11.55 14.79 -12.33
N SER A 233 -12.26 14.26 -13.33
CA SER A 233 -13.73 14.19 -13.35
C SER A 233 -14.34 13.34 -12.22
N ARG A 234 -13.52 12.56 -11.50
CA ARG A 234 -13.93 11.73 -10.36
C ARG A 234 -13.67 12.40 -9.00
N CYS A 235 -13.13 13.62 -8.99
CA CYS A 235 -12.76 14.32 -7.76
C CYS A 235 -13.27 15.73 -7.72
N LYS A 236 -13.67 16.19 -6.55
CA LYS A 236 -13.95 17.60 -6.24
C LYS A 236 -13.50 17.95 -4.83
N ILE A 237 -13.22 19.22 -4.60
CA ILE A 237 -12.88 19.74 -3.28
C ILE A 237 -14.01 20.67 -2.83
N THR A 238 -14.48 20.47 -1.61
CA THR A 238 -15.46 21.33 -0.95
C THR A 238 -15.01 21.51 0.49
N ASP A 239 -14.91 22.75 0.97
CA ASP A 239 -14.48 23.10 2.33
C ASP A 239 -13.19 22.35 2.73
N ASP A 240 -12.15 22.47 1.88
CA ASP A 240 -10.84 21.81 2.03
C ASP A 240 -10.91 20.27 2.18
N THR A 241 -12.06 19.67 1.89
CA THR A 241 -12.25 18.22 1.94
C THR A 241 -12.35 17.64 0.52
N LEU A 242 -11.65 16.53 0.30
CA LEU A 242 -11.73 15.79 -0.96
C LEU A 242 -12.99 14.92 -1.00
N PHE A 243 -13.77 15.07 -2.05
CA PHE A 243 -14.85 14.18 -2.42
C PHE A 243 -14.48 13.37 -3.66
N VAL A 244 -14.83 12.10 -3.66
CA VAL A 244 -14.55 11.18 -4.74
C VAL A 244 -15.82 10.54 -5.24
N LYS A 245 -15.97 10.43 -6.57
CA LYS A 245 -17.07 9.73 -7.20
C LYS A 245 -16.79 8.22 -7.15
N THR A 246 -17.68 7.50 -6.49
CA THR A 246 -17.66 6.02 -6.41
C THR A 246 -18.05 5.40 -7.74
N LYS A 247 -17.91 4.08 -7.87
CA LYS A 247 -18.22 3.38 -9.14
C LYS A 247 -19.70 3.42 -9.54
N ASP A 248 -20.60 3.54 -8.56
CA ASP A 248 -22.03 3.72 -8.79
C ASP A 248 -22.44 5.16 -9.14
N GLY A 249 -21.44 6.07 -9.20
CA GLY A 249 -21.66 7.47 -9.54
C GLY A 249 -21.95 8.40 -8.36
N THR A 250 -22.03 7.86 -7.13
CA THR A 250 -22.32 8.64 -5.93
C THR A 250 -21.07 9.40 -5.45
N TRP A 251 -21.24 10.62 -4.94
CA TRP A 251 -20.15 11.37 -4.31
C TRP A 251 -19.93 10.90 -2.87
N CYS A 252 -18.73 10.43 -2.60
CA CYS A 252 -18.28 9.99 -1.28
C CYS A 252 -17.40 11.06 -0.65
N ASP A 253 -17.77 11.50 0.55
CA ASP A 253 -16.91 12.28 1.43
C ASP A 253 -15.79 11.39 1.96
N THR A 254 -14.55 11.67 1.59
CA THR A 254 -13.40 10.85 2.00
C THR A 254 -12.94 11.12 3.42
N GLY A 255 -13.31 12.27 3.97
CA GLY A 255 -12.78 12.82 5.23
C GLY A 255 -11.29 13.21 5.15
N ASP A 256 -10.68 13.13 3.96
CA ASP A 256 -9.31 13.58 3.76
C ASP A 256 -9.29 15.07 3.44
N THR A 257 -8.45 15.82 4.16
CA THR A 257 -8.28 17.27 3.97
C THR A 257 -7.14 17.54 3.00
N VAL A 258 -7.31 18.61 2.22
CA VAL A 258 -6.40 18.96 1.13
C VAL A 258 -6.17 20.48 1.10
N GLN A 259 -5.04 20.87 0.53
CA GLN A 259 -4.71 22.25 0.21
C GLN A 259 -4.47 22.40 -1.28
N LEU A 260 -5.17 23.34 -1.91
CA LEU A 260 -4.91 23.70 -3.31
C LEU A 260 -3.52 24.33 -3.44
N VAL A 261 -2.78 23.88 -4.45
CA VAL A 261 -1.49 24.45 -4.86
C VAL A 261 -1.66 25.29 -6.13
N SER A 262 -2.65 24.93 -6.95
CA SER A 262 -3.15 25.70 -8.10
C SER A 262 -4.62 25.34 -8.31
N GLU A 263 -5.26 25.90 -9.35
CA GLU A 263 -6.67 25.63 -9.67
C GLU A 263 -7.01 24.13 -9.78
N THR A 264 -6.06 23.31 -10.24
CA THR A 264 -6.29 21.87 -10.46
C THR A 264 -5.37 20.97 -9.64
N LYS A 265 -4.34 21.53 -8.98
CA LYS A 265 -3.37 20.75 -8.22
C LYS A 265 -3.53 20.94 -6.72
N PHE A 266 -3.41 19.87 -6.00
CA PHE A 266 -3.52 19.89 -4.54
C PHE A 266 -2.55 18.90 -3.87
N LYS A 267 -2.38 19.08 -2.58
CA LYS A 267 -1.68 18.14 -1.68
C LYS A 267 -2.60 17.76 -0.52
N PHE A 268 -2.45 16.56 -0.02
CA PHE A 268 -3.14 16.15 1.22
C PHE A 268 -2.52 16.83 2.43
N THR A 269 -3.36 17.36 3.31
CA THR A 269 -2.96 17.96 4.59
C THR A 269 -3.25 17.05 5.77
N GLY A 270 -4.24 16.14 5.66
CA GLY A 270 -4.56 15.22 6.76
C GLY A 270 -5.90 14.51 6.57
N ARG A 271 -6.49 14.19 7.72
CA ARG A 271 -7.85 13.64 7.82
C ARG A 271 -8.64 14.38 8.88
N ARG A 272 -9.91 14.69 8.63
CA ARG A 272 -10.79 15.32 9.63
C ARG A 272 -10.81 14.55 10.97
N LYS A 273 -10.84 13.23 10.94
CA LYS A 273 -10.81 12.38 12.14
C LYS A 273 -9.51 12.46 12.94
N ASN A 274 -8.45 13.01 12.37
CA ASN A 274 -7.17 13.25 13.05
C ASN A 274 -7.08 14.63 13.68
N ILE A 275 -8.09 15.47 13.44
CA ILE A 275 -8.24 16.77 14.10
C ILE A 275 -8.90 16.52 15.46
N ILE A 276 -8.25 16.96 16.52
CA ILE A 276 -8.65 16.74 17.89
C ILE A 276 -8.65 18.06 18.61
N ASN A 277 -9.69 18.33 19.37
CA ASN A 277 -9.72 19.53 20.22
C ASN A 277 -8.87 19.30 21.48
N ILE A 278 -7.82 20.09 21.62
CA ILE A 278 -6.92 20.15 22.77
C ILE A 278 -7.03 21.52 23.42
N ALA A 279 -7.64 21.58 24.58
CA ALA A 279 -7.82 22.83 25.33
C ALA A 279 -8.41 23.98 24.48
N GLY A 280 -9.41 23.69 23.66
CA GLY A 280 -10.08 24.69 22.80
C GLY A 280 -9.43 24.91 21.44
N ASN A 281 -8.30 24.24 21.14
CA ASN A 281 -7.61 24.36 19.86
C ASN A 281 -7.72 23.08 19.05
N ASP A 282 -8.01 23.21 17.76
CA ASP A 282 -8.03 22.08 16.84
C ASP A 282 -6.61 21.70 16.43
N VAL A 283 -6.21 20.48 16.73
CA VAL A 283 -4.88 19.93 16.51
C VAL A 283 -4.94 18.78 15.52
N ASN A 284 -4.20 18.90 14.42
CA ASN A 284 -4.04 17.84 13.45
C ASN A 284 -2.87 16.92 13.87
N THR A 285 -3.17 15.74 14.39
CA THR A 285 -2.14 14.79 14.82
C THR A 285 -1.26 14.30 13.67
N GLY A 286 -1.77 14.30 12.44
CA GLY A 286 -1.00 13.90 11.25
C GLY A 286 0.16 14.84 10.93
N GLU A 287 -0.01 16.14 11.15
CA GLU A 287 1.06 17.13 10.95
C GLU A 287 2.20 16.92 11.94
N ILE A 288 1.86 16.64 13.20
CA ILE A 288 2.85 16.35 14.23
C ILE A 288 3.58 15.04 13.94
N GLU A 289 2.85 14.01 13.47
CA GLU A 289 3.47 12.74 13.03
C GLU A 289 4.48 12.96 11.90
N ASP A 290 4.13 13.79 10.92
CA ASP A 290 5.00 14.10 9.79
C ASP A 290 6.24 14.87 10.22
N ALA A 291 6.08 15.86 11.10
CA ALA A 291 7.21 16.59 11.69
C ALA A 291 8.12 15.63 12.46
N LEU A 292 7.58 14.79 13.32
CA LEU A 292 8.38 13.79 14.04
C LEU A 292 9.12 12.86 13.08
N LYS A 293 8.46 12.37 12.03
CA LYS A 293 9.07 11.50 11.01
C LYS A 293 10.13 12.21 10.18
N SER A 294 10.09 13.54 10.04
CA SER A 294 11.13 14.31 9.35
C SER A 294 12.45 14.36 10.13
N HIS A 295 12.41 14.23 11.45
CA HIS A 295 13.60 14.25 12.30
C HIS A 295 14.55 13.08 11.98
N LYS A 296 15.85 13.39 11.79
CA LYS A 296 16.87 12.41 11.35
C LYS A 296 17.02 11.19 12.27
N ALA A 297 16.84 11.38 13.58
CA ALA A 297 16.99 10.35 14.60
C ALA A 297 15.68 9.59 14.92
N ILE A 298 14.60 9.80 14.14
CA ILE A 298 13.32 9.09 14.28
C ILE A 298 13.07 8.28 13.02
N SER A 299 12.91 6.97 13.16
CA SER A 299 12.58 6.09 12.03
C SER A 299 11.07 6.02 11.77
N ASN A 300 10.24 6.08 12.82
CA ASN A 300 8.79 6.12 12.70
C ASN A 300 8.15 6.76 13.94
N ALA A 301 6.94 7.32 13.78
CA ALA A 301 6.17 7.90 14.88
C ALA A 301 4.67 7.80 14.61
N ILE A 302 3.90 7.72 15.70
CA ILE A 302 2.43 7.87 15.71
C ILE A 302 2.08 8.87 16.81
N VAL A 303 1.13 9.76 16.52
CA VAL A 303 0.56 10.70 17.49
C VAL A 303 -0.91 10.38 17.68
N TYR A 304 -1.32 10.30 18.94
CA TYR A 304 -2.69 10.01 19.32
C TYR A 304 -3.08 10.80 20.57
N HIS A 305 -4.34 10.78 20.92
CA HIS A 305 -4.82 11.43 22.14
C HIS A 305 -5.34 10.40 23.14
N ARG A 306 -5.37 10.84 24.38
CA ARG A 306 -6.08 10.17 25.47
C ARG A 306 -6.92 11.21 26.20
N GLU A 307 -8.17 10.87 26.41
CA GLU A 307 -9.04 11.66 27.27
C GLU A 307 -8.66 11.41 28.74
N THR A 308 -8.53 12.49 29.49
CA THR A 308 -8.24 12.46 30.94
C THR A 308 -9.29 13.28 31.68
N THR A 309 -9.67 12.83 32.87
CA THR A 309 -10.67 13.52 33.71
C THR A 309 -10.21 14.89 34.14
N ALA A 310 -8.90 15.11 34.29
CA ALA A 310 -8.34 16.37 34.84
C ALA A 310 -8.02 17.41 33.74
N HIS A 311 -7.70 16.98 32.52
CA HIS A 311 -7.17 17.88 31.50
C HIS A 311 -7.86 17.75 30.13
N GLY A 312 -8.96 16.96 30.01
CA GLY A 312 -9.57 16.64 28.73
C GLY A 312 -8.61 15.82 27.88
N ASN A 313 -8.57 16.11 26.57
CA ASN A 313 -7.68 15.42 25.64
C ASN A 313 -6.22 15.86 25.85
N VAL A 314 -5.32 14.91 25.94
CA VAL A 314 -3.86 15.13 25.94
C VAL A 314 -3.22 14.34 24.79
N LEU A 315 -2.21 14.93 24.16
CA LEU A 315 -1.46 14.29 23.09
C LEU A 315 -0.39 13.35 23.64
N LEU A 316 -0.27 12.20 23.01
CA LEU A 316 0.79 11.23 23.24
C LEU A 316 1.46 10.89 21.89
N ALA A 317 2.73 10.51 21.95
CA ALA A 317 3.45 10.00 20.79
C ALA A 317 4.17 8.70 21.15
N ASP A 318 4.05 7.70 20.26
CA ASP A 318 4.92 6.54 20.26
C ASP A 318 5.96 6.72 19.15
N VAL A 319 7.24 6.65 19.50
CA VAL A 319 8.37 7.00 18.63
C VAL A 319 9.34 5.84 18.55
N VAL A 320 9.70 5.45 17.33
CA VAL A 320 10.81 4.53 17.06
C VAL A 320 12.02 5.35 16.69
N LYS A 321 13.02 5.35 17.55
CA LYS A 321 14.25 6.09 17.31
C LYS A 321 15.28 5.28 16.53
N SER A 322 16.04 5.96 15.66
CA SER A 322 17.21 5.42 14.97
C SER A 322 18.54 5.83 15.64
N ASP A 323 18.49 6.74 16.61
CA ASP A 323 19.63 7.15 17.43
C ASP A 323 19.29 6.97 18.91
N PHE A 324 20.12 6.18 19.62
CA PHE A 324 19.93 5.88 21.05
C PHE A 324 20.01 7.12 21.96
N ASN A 325 20.71 8.16 21.52
CA ASN A 325 20.89 9.40 22.30
C ASN A 325 19.68 10.34 22.24
N LEU A 326 18.71 10.07 21.36
CA LEU A 326 17.51 10.89 21.25
C LEU A 326 16.67 10.80 22.54
N THR A 327 16.39 11.95 23.15
CA THR A 327 15.61 12.07 24.37
C THR A 327 14.25 12.69 24.11
N GLU A 328 13.32 12.58 25.06
CA GLU A 328 12.02 13.26 25.00
C GLU A 328 12.18 14.78 24.90
N THR A 329 13.13 15.35 25.66
CA THR A 329 13.43 16.79 25.64
C THR A 329 13.89 17.23 24.25
N ASN A 330 14.76 16.47 23.57
CA ASN A 330 15.19 16.78 22.21
C ASN A 330 14.02 16.81 21.23
N ILE A 331 13.09 15.86 21.35
CA ILE A 331 11.90 15.79 20.47
C ILE A 331 10.98 17.00 20.72
N LYS A 332 10.72 17.34 21.99
CA LYS A 332 9.89 18.49 22.32
C LYS A 332 10.51 19.79 21.82
N GLN A 333 11.82 19.96 22.02
CA GLN A 333 12.54 21.13 21.51
C GLN A 333 12.48 21.20 19.99
N PHE A 334 12.71 20.09 19.30
CA PHE A 334 12.57 20.01 17.84
C PHE A 334 11.20 20.47 17.36
N LEU A 335 10.10 20.05 18.01
CA LEU A 335 8.75 20.50 17.64
C LEU A 335 8.56 22.00 17.88
N VAL A 336 9.17 22.56 18.93
CA VAL A 336 9.17 24.03 19.16
C VAL A 336 9.92 24.74 18.04
N ASP A 337 11.10 24.23 17.64
CA ASP A 337 11.91 24.78 16.57
C ASP A 337 11.20 24.71 15.19
N GLU A 338 10.36 23.68 14.98
CA GLU A 338 9.46 23.54 13.83
C GLU A 338 8.17 24.39 13.94
N SER A 339 8.10 25.31 14.93
CA SER A 339 7.00 26.26 15.14
C SER A 339 5.68 25.63 15.61
N PHE A 340 5.70 24.47 16.23
CA PHE A 340 4.51 23.90 16.87
C PHE A 340 4.22 24.62 18.20
N ASN A 341 2.95 24.94 18.43
CA ASN A 341 2.49 25.53 19.66
C ASN A 341 2.50 24.53 20.82
N ALA A 342 2.54 25.01 22.06
CA ALA A 342 2.62 24.17 23.26
C ALA A 342 1.51 23.10 23.34
N TYR A 343 0.29 23.40 22.88
CA TYR A 343 -0.84 22.46 22.84
C TYR A 343 -0.73 21.39 21.73
N GLN A 344 0.16 21.57 20.77
CA GLN A 344 0.46 20.62 19.70
C GLN A 344 1.63 19.68 20.06
N ILE A 345 2.35 19.96 21.15
CA ILE A 345 3.49 19.14 21.57
C ILE A 345 2.98 17.96 22.42
N PRO A 346 3.30 16.70 22.06
CA PRO A 346 2.91 15.55 22.85
C PRO A 346 3.41 15.65 24.29
N ARG A 347 2.49 15.52 25.24
CA ARG A 347 2.82 15.59 26.67
C ARG A 347 3.67 14.41 27.11
N ILE A 348 3.40 13.22 26.53
CA ILE A 348 4.11 11.97 26.81
C ILE A 348 4.66 11.43 25.49
N ILE A 349 5.94 11.10 25.49
CA ILE A 349 6.62 10.47 24.35
C ILE A 349 7.13 9.11 24.82
N ASN A 350 6.59 8.04 24.24
CA ASN A 350 7.01 6.68 24.52
C ASN A 350 7.99 6.20 23.45
N PHE A 351 9.15 5.75 23.85
CA PHE A 351 10.08 5.10 22.95
C PHE A 351 9.72 3.63 22.77
N LYS A 352 9.55 3.20 21.53
CA LYS A 352 9.21 1.84 21.13
C LYS A 352 10.34 1.24 20.29
N LYS A 353 10.49 -0.08 20.35
CA LYS A 353 11.40 -0.80 19.42
C LYS A 353 10.81 -0.83 18.02
N THR A 354 9.51 -1.08 17.91
CA THR A 354 8.73 -1.11 16.67
C THR A 354 7.34 -0.55 16.95
N LEU A 355 6.68 -0.05 15.91
CA LEU A 355 5.24 0.24 15.95
C LEU A 355 4.46 -0.94 15.39
N ASN A 356 3.23 -1.10 15.85
CA ASN A 356 2.34 -2.11 15.31
C ASN A 356 2.04 -1.82 13.83
N VAL A 357 2.04 -2.88 13.04
CA VAL A 357 1.72 -2.83 11.61
C VAL A 357 0.53 -3.73 11.36
N SER A 358 -0.48 -3.22 10.67
CA SER A 358 -1.65 -4.00 10.27
C SER A 358 -1.29 -5.06 9.23
N ASP A 359 -2.22 -5.98 8.95
CA ASP A 359 -2.07 -6.94 7.85
C ASP A 359 -1.88 -6.29 6.47
N ASN A 360 -2.25 -5.03 6.32
CA ASN A 360 -2.01 -4.24 5.12
C ASN A 360 -0.66 -3.51 5.12
N GLN A 361 0.24 -3.87 6.03
CA GLN A 361 1.55 -3.21 6.24
C GLN A 361 1.44 -1.69 6.43
N LYS A 362 0.39 -1.24 7.13
CA LYS A 362 0.23 0.16 7.55
C LYS A 362 0.51 0.29 9.03
N THR A 363 1.16 1.37 9.43
CA THR A 363 1.31 1.70 10.84
C THR A 363 -0.08 1.92 11.46
N VAL A 364 -0.35 1.28 12.61
CA VAL A 364 -1.63 1.39 13.34
C VAL A 364 -1.44 2.02 14.71
N LYS A 365 -2.47 2.78 15.12
CA LYS A 365 -2.55 3.45 16.44
C LYS A 365 -3.03 2.48 17.51
#